data_8f658c04e04e085b0692baddcdc5961f
#
_entry.id   8f658c04e04e085b0692baddcdc5961f
#
_cell.length_a   1.000
_cell.length_b   1.000
_cell.length_c   1.000
_cell.angle_alpha   90.00
_cell.angle_beta   90.00
_cell.angle_gamma   90.00
#
_symmetry.space_group_name_H-M   'P 1'
#
loop_
_entity.id
_entity.type
_entity.pdbx_description
1 polymer ?
#
loop_
_entity_poly.entity_id
_entity_poly.type
_entity_poly.pdbx_seq_one_letter_code
_entity_poly.pdbx_strand_id
1 'polypeptide(L)'
;DIFMLYDIVFYRKLDIPIKQMKNLYGKTLTELYETLDETERRIHKELVVMKQKQKEIRERKKQLKLMIDTNEEEFPVEEIPFDCMISTEFEDIVEIKKFLPNYSSFGMMSMPASSSQTMYGFFIDPSEVHLFTQDVIWEKKDTAVYRRFLLKSEMNHAERNNILEIRERMYEKGWKTGEVIGQYLLTNTDENNIRTEYYHAWIEMKK
;
A
#
# COMPACT_ATOMS: atom_id res chain seq x y z
N ASP A 1 -42.75 -24.59 -23.31
CA ASP A 1 -43.51 -24.01 -22.22
C ASP A 1 -42.86 -22.70 -21.77
N ILE A 2 -43.65 -21.63 -21.78
CA ILE A 2 -43.16 -20.27 -21.47
C ILE A 2 -42.66 -20.17 -20.02
N PHE A 3 -43.27 -20.89 -19.10
CA PHE A 3 -42.87 -20.88 -17.68
C PHE A 3 -41.49 -21.53 -17.47
N MET A 4 -41.16 -22.59 -18.21
CA MET A 4 -39.82 -23.16 -18.20
C MET A 4 -38.74 -22.13 -18.67
N LEU A 5 -39.09 -21.30 -19.65
CA LEU A 5 -38.19 -20.29 -20.15
C LEU A 5 -37.95 -19.20 -19.09
N TYR A 6 -38.97 -18.80 -18.34
CA TYR A 6 -38.85 -17.85 -17.24
C TYR A 6 -37.90 -18.37 -16.14
N ASP A 7 -38.04 -19.63 -15.76
CA ASP A 7 -37.16 -20.24 -14.74
C ASP A 7 -35.71 -20.30 -15.23
N ILE A 8 -35.47 -20.71 -16.48
CA ILE A 8 -34.13 -20.70 -17.07
C ILE A 8 -33.53 -19.29 -17.04
N VAL A 9 -34.27 -18.28 -17.44
CA VAL A 9 -33.80 -16.88 -17.43
C VAL A 9 -33.51 -16.40 -16.01
N PHE A 10 -34.38 -16.75 -15.05
CA PHE A 10 -34.16 -16.40 -13.64
C PHE A 10 -32.88 -17.01 -13.10
N TYR A 11 -32.68 -18.32 -13.23
CA TYR A 11 -31.46 -18.99 -12.72
C TYR A 11 -30.20 -18.52 -13.45
N ARG A 12 -30.29 -18.18 -14.75
CA ARG A 12 -29.18 -17.61 -15.52
C ARG A 12 -28.74 -16.24 -14.98
N LYS A 13 -29.67 -15.39 -14.57
CA LYS A 13 -29.35 -14.09 -13.94
C LYS A 13 -28.60 -14.24 -12.61
N LEU A 14 -28.71 -15.39 -11.96
CA LEU A 14 -27.99 -15.73 -10.73
C LEU A 14 -26.65 -16.45 -11.00
N ASP A 15 -26.20 -16.51 -12.28
CA ASP A 15 -24.99 -17.21 -12.72
C ASP A 15 -24.97 -18.70 -12.35
N ILE A 16 -26.17 -19.33 -12.26
CA ILE A 16 -26.27 -20.76 -12.05
C ILE A 16 -25.91 -21.47 -13.37
N PRO A 17 -24.93 -22.38 -13.38
CA PRO A 17 -24.48 -23.06 -14.59
C PRO A 17 -25.58 -23.87 -15.27
N ILE A 18 -25.63 -23.87 -16.61
CA ILE A 18 -26.63 -24.63 -17.40
C ILE A 18 -26.65 -26.12 -17.04
N LYS A 19 -25.51 -26.70 -16.70
CA LYS A 19 -25.42 -28.09 -16.26
C LYS A 19 -26.26 -28.37 -15.00
N GLN A 20 -26.29 -27.42 -14.07
CA GLN A 20 -27.10 -27.49 -12.87
C GLN A 20 -28.59 -27.27 -13.18
N MET A 21 -28.91 -26.45 -14.20
CA MET A 21 -30.27 -26.19 -14.61
C MET A 21 -30.97 -27.38 -15.28
N LYS A 22 -30.22 -28.24 -15.99
CA LYS A 22 -30.80 -29.48 -16.64
C LYS A 22 -31.53 -30.37 -15.65
N ASN A 23 -31.17 -30.36 -14.40
CA ASN A 23 -31.75 -31.21 -13.36
C ASN A 23 -32.75 -30.44 -12.45
N LEU A 24 -32.97 -29.15 -12.68
CA LEU A 24 -33.85 -28.33 -11.82
C LEU A 24 -35.29 -28.85 -11.80
N TYR A 25 -35.78 -29.30 -12.94
CA TYR A 25 -37.17 -29.80 -13.04
C TYR A 25 -37.38 -31.17 -12.37
N GLY A 26 -36.32 -31.88 -12.00
CA GLY A 26 -36.38 -33.12 -11.22
C GLY A 26 -36.12 -32.92 -9.74
N LYS A 27 -35.78 -31.72 -9.31
CA LYS A 27 -35.49 -31.39 -7.92
C LYS A 27 -36.77 -31.21 -7.09
N THR A 28 -36.71 -31.61 -5.84
CA THR A 28 -37.71 -31.27 -4.84
C THR A 28 -37.60 -29.75 -4.48
N LEU A 29 -38.63 -29.19 -3.88
CA LEU A 29 -38.62 -27.84 -3.40
C LEU A 29 -37.47 -27.57 -2.40
N THR A 30 -37.16 -28.54 -1.58
CA THR A 30 -36.02 -28.46 -0.62
C THR A 30 -34.69 -28.34 -1.35
N GLU A 31 -34.45 -29.19 -2.35
CA GLU A 31 -33.22 -29.15 -3.16
C GLU A 31 -33.06 -27.84 -3.97
N LEU A 32 -34.20 -27.30 -4.43
CA LEU A 32 -34.21 -25.96 -5.08
C LEU A 32 -33.86 -24.85 -4.08
N TYR A 33 -34.41 -24.90 -2.88
CA TYR A 33 -34.09 -23.94 -1.82
C TYR A 33 -32.59 -24.01 -1.45
N GLU A 34 -32.03 -25.22 -1.26
CA GLU A 34 -30.62 -25.42 -0.99
C GLU A 34 -29.72 -24.85 -2.11
N THR A 35 -30.10 -25.06 -3.38
CA THR A 35 -29.39 -24.52 -4.54
C THR A 35 -29.35 -22.97 -4.51
N LEU A 36 -30.44 -22.32 -4.13
CA LEU A 36 -30.52 -20.87 -4.00
C LEU A 36 -29.72 -20.36 -2.78
N ASP A 37 -29.80 -21.05 -1.66
CA ASP A 37 -29.07 -20.73 -0.44
C ASP A 37 -27.52 -20.81 -0.68
N GLU A 38 -27.04 -21.86 -1.37
CA GLU A 38 -25.65 -21.98 -1.79
C GLU A 38 -25.24 -20.84 -2.74
N THR A 39 -26.12 -20.49 -3.68
CA THR A 39 -25.89 -19.40 -4.63
C THR A 39 -25.80 -18.05 -3.90
N GLU A 40 -26.69 -17.78 -2.96
CA GLU A 40 -26.68 -16.58 -2.14
C GLU A 40 -25.37 -16.47 -1.32
N ARG A 41 -24.95 -17.58 -0.68
CA ARG A 41 -23.67 -17.61 0.06
C ARG A 41 -22.46 -17.35 -0.86
N ARG A 42 -22.47 -17.87 -2.09
CA ARG A 42 -21.43 -17.59 -3.08
C ARG A 42 -21.39 -16.12 -3.43
N ILE A 43 -22.52 -15.55 -3.78
CA ILE A 43 -22.64 -14.12 -4.11
C ILE A 43 -22.19 -13.24 -2.93
N HIS A 44 -22.57 -13.61 -1.70
CA HIS A 44 -22.12 -12.89 -0.52
C HIS A 44 -20.59 -12.88 -0.38
N LYS A 45 -19.92 -14.03 -0.57
CA LYS A 45 -18.46 -14.11 -0.58
C LYS A 45 -17.83 -13.23 -1.66
N GLU A 46 -18.38 -13.26 -2.86
CA GLU A 46 -17.92 -12.44 -3.98
C GLU A 46 -18.06 -10.94 -3.67
N LEU A 47 -19.17 -10.51 -3.06
CA LEU A 47 -19.39 -9.13 -2.63
C LEU A 47 -18.35 -8.67 -1.60
N VAL A 48 -17.98 -9.52 -0.63
CA VAL A 48 -16.95 -9.20 0.35
C VAL A 48 -15.61 -8.96 -0.36
N VAL A 49 -15.22 -9.84 -1.27
CA VAL A 49 -13.99 -9.71 -2.06
C VAL A 49 -14.01 -8.44 -2.92
N MET A 50 -15.14 -8.15 -3.58
CA MET A 50 -15.28 -6.94 -4.41
C MET A 50 -15.21 -5.65 -3.58
N LYS A 51 -15.80 -5.62 -2.39
CA LYS A 51 -15.69 -4.48 -1.46
C LYS A 51 -14.25 -4.26 -1.03
N GLN A 52 -13.50 -5.32 -0.75
CA GLN A 52 -12.08 -5.21 -0.41
C GLN A 52 -11.26 -4.64 -1.57
N LYS A 53 -11.42 -5.17 -2.79
CA LYS A 53 -10.78 -4.62 -3.99
C LYS A 53 -11.11 -3.15 -4.21
N GLN A 54 -12.36 -2.76 -4.00
CA GLN A 54 -12.78 -1.36 -4.12
C GLN A 54 -12.08 -0.46 -3.09
N LYS A 55 -11.90 -0.94 -1.85
CA LYS A 55 -11.16 -0.24 -0.82
C LYS A 55 -9.70 -0.03 -1.25
N GLU A 56 -9.03 -1.08 -1.72
CA GLU A 56 -7.63 -1.01 -2.20
C GLU A 56 -7.45 -0.01 -3.34
N ILE A 57 -8.38 -0.02 -4.33
CA ILE A 57 -8.37 0.96 -5.42
C ILE A 57 -8.51 2.39 -4.87
N ARG A 58 -9.39 2.61 -3.90
CA ARG A 58 -9.58 3.94 -3.29
C ARG A 58 -8.32 4.42 -2.59
N GLU A 59 -7.66 3.55 -1.82
CA GLU A 59 -6.40 3.90 -1.14
C GLU A 59 -5.29 4.20 -2.17
N ARG A 60 -5.17 3.41 -3.23
CA ARG A 60 -4.22 3.68 -4.30
C ARG A 60 -4.49 5.01 -5.00
N LYS A 61 -5.75 5.31 -5.27
CA LYS A 61 -6.15 6.61 -5.85
C LYS A 61 -5.79 7.79 -4.94
N LYS A 62 -5.93 7.64 -3.61
CA LYS A 62 -5.52 8.69 -2.66
C LYS A 62 -4.02 8.95 -2.73
N GLN A 63 -3.21 7.88 -2.78
CA GLN A 63 -1.74 8.01 -2.91
C GLN A 63 -1.35 8.72 -4.20
N LEU A 64 -1.93 8.31 -5.34
CA LEU A 64 -1.68 8.97 -6.62
C LEU A 64 -2.10 10.45 -6.58
N LYS A 65 -3.24 10.75 -5.98
CA LYS A 65 -3.71 12.12 -5.83
C LYS A 65 -2.76 12.94 -4.96
N LEU A 66 -2.28 12.39 -3.85
CA LEU A 66 -1.28 13.03 -3.01
C LEU A 66 -0.02 13.41 -3.81
N MET A 67 0.46 12.51 -4.68
CA MET A 67 1.63 12.78 -5.53
C MET A 67 1.35 13.90 -6.55
N ILE A 68 0.19 13.87 -7.19
CA ILE A 68 -0.22 14.87 -8.19
C ILE A 68 -0.39 16.25 -7.55
N ASP A 69 -0.99 16.30 -6.35
CA ASP A 69 -1.32 17.54 -5.64
C ASP A 69 -0.12 18.06 -4.79
N THR A 70 0.97 17.29 -4.68
CA THR A 70 2.14 17.74 -3.91
C THR A 70 2.86 18.86 -4.66
N ASN A 71 2.80 20.05 -4.11
CA ASN A 71 3.64 21.16 -4.55
C ASN A 71 5.06 20.93 -4.02
N GLU A 72 6.01 20.76 -4.92
CA GLU A 72 7.42 20.52 -4.57
C GLU A 72 8.11 21.71 -3.88
N GLU A 73 7.50 22.89 -3.92
CA GLU A 73 8.01 24.08 -3.25
C GLU A 73 7.54 24.23 -1.79
N GLU A 74 6.51 23.48 -1.41
CA GLU A 74 5.95 23.50 -0.07
C GLU A 74 6.43 22.31 0.76
N PHE A 75 6.86 22.59 1.98
CA PHE A 75 7.27 21.60 2.95
C PHE A 75 6.37 21.71 4.19
N PRO A 76 5.11 21.28 4.12
CA PRO A 76 4.21 21.40 5.26
C PRO A 76 4.67 20.54 6.44
N VAL A 77 4.41 21.03 7.65
CA VAL A 77 4.59 20.23 8.86
C VAL A 77 3.55 19.12 8.85
N GLU A 78 4.00 17.88 9.03
CA GLU A 78 3.14 16.72 9.07
C GLU A 78 3.64 15.70 10.08
N GLU A 79 2.74 15.09 10.82
CA GLU A 79 3.08 14.02 11.74
C GLU A 79 3.28 12.69 10.99
N ILE A 80 4.34 11.96 11.34
CA ILE A 80 4.55 10.61 10.78
C ILE A 80 3.52 9.66 11.40
N PRO A 81 2.76 8.91 10.59
CA PRO A 81 1.69 8.02 11.07
C PRO A 81 2.21 6.67 11.60
N PHE A 82 3.51 6.50 11.73
CA PHE A 82 4.17 5.28 12.17
C PHE A 82 5.03 5.58 13.40
N ASP A 83 5.28 4.57 14.23
CA ASP A 83 6.04 4.73 15.46
C ASP A 83 7.41 4.09 15.41
N CYS A 84 7.58 2.99 14.66
CA CYS A 84 8.90 2.42 14.44
C CYS A 84 9.04 1.70 13.08
N MET A 85 10.30 1.43 12.70
CA MET A 85 10.66 0.70 11.50
C MET A 85 11.76 -0.32 11.81
N ILE A 86 11.57 -1.57 11.37
CA ILE A 86 12.58 -2.64 11.44
C ILE A 86 13.30 -2.75 10.09
N SER A 87 14.58 -3.17 10.12
CA SER A 87 15.39 -3.36 8.91
C SER A 87 14.88 -4.52 8.04
N THR A 88 15.16 -4.46 6.73
CA THR A 88 15.06 -5.62 5.83
C THR A 88 16.19 -5.59 4.80
N GLU A 89 16.77 -6.75 4.55
CA GLU A 89 17.79 -6.92 3.50
C GLU A 89 17.21 -7.54 2.22
N PHE A 90 15.89 -7.79 2.16
CA PHE A 90 15.18 -8.45 1.06
C PHE A 90 15.65 -9.87 0.72
N GLU A 91 16.49 -10.48 1.54
CA GLU A 91 16.99 -11.83 1.32
C GLU A 91 16.01 -12.90 1.80
N ASP A 92 15.22 -12.61 2.83
CA ASP A 92 14.21 -13.53 3.36
C ASP A 92 12.85 -13.35 2.69
N ILE A 93 12.60 -14.22 1.70
CA ILE A 93 11.31 -14.28 0.98
C ILE A 93 10.13 -14.59 1.93
N VAL A 94 10.36 -15.28 3.04
CA VAL A 94 9.29 -15.62 4.00
C VAL A 94 8.89 -14.38 4.77
N GLU A 95 9.86 -13.57 5.19
CA GLU A 95 9.64 -12.29 5.83
C GLU A 95 8.90 -11.33 4.89
N ILE A 96 9.40 -11.14 3.68
CA ILE A 96 8.79 -10.27 2.67
C ILE A 96 7.32 -10.64 2.45
N LYS A 97 6.99 -11.93 2.37
CA LYS A 97 5.61 -12.40 2.17
C LYS A 97 4.65 -11.98 3.29
N LYS A 98 5.12 -11.76 4.51
CA LYS A 98 4.27 -11.26 5.61
C LYS A 98 3.79 -9.83 5.34
N PHE A 99 4.63 -9.01 4.70
CA PHE A 99 4.38 -7.59 4.45
C PHE A 99 3.82 -7.29 3.05
N LEU A 100 3.99 -8.20 2.07
CA LEU A 100 3.47 -8.02 0.70
C LEU A 100 1.99 -7.62 0.63
N PRO A 101 1.08 -8.15 1.48
CA PRO A 101 -0.32 -7.73 1.45
C PRO A 101 -0.53 -6.28 1.86
N ASN A 102 0.43 -5.70 2.61
CA ASN A 102 0.39 -4.32 3.04
C ASN A 102 1.64 -3.58 2.57
N TYR A 103 1.73 -3.30 1.27
CA TYR A 103 2.85 -2.56 0.68
C TYR A 103 3.08 -1.17 1.29
N SER A 104 2.07 -0.61 1.96
CA SER A 104 2.18 0.67 2.68
C SER A 104 3.02 0.56 3.97
N SER A 105 3.36 -0.65 4.41
CA SER A 105 4.29 -0.85 5.51
C SER A 105 5.75 -0.71 5.09
N PHE A 106 6.05 -0.78 3.79
CA PHE A 106 7.41 -0.68 3.29
C PHE A 106 7.90 0.78 3.31
N GLY A 107 9.12 0.98 3.76
CA GLY A 107 9.72 2.29 3.86
C GLY A 107 11.23 2.29 3.70
N MET A 108 11.77 3.50 3.74
CA MET A 108 13.20 3.74 3.72
C MET A 108 13.58 4.80 4.75
N MET A 109 14.82 4.75 5.19
CA MET A 109 15.44 5.75 6.06
C MET A 109 16.77 6.21 5.48
N SER A 110 17.06 7.51 5.57
CA SER A 110 18.35 8.09 5.20
C SER A 110 18.85 9.02 6.29
N MET A 111 20.10 8.78 6.72
CA MET A 111 20.77 9.58 7.76
C MET A 111 21.36 10.88 7.19
N PRO A 112 21.49 11.94 8.03
CA PRO A 112 22.02 13.24 7.57
C PRO A 112 23.49 13.20 7.11
N ALA A 113 24.30 12.33 7.70
CA ALA A 113 25.75 12.27 7.50
C ALA A 113 26.17 11.62 6.18
N SER A 114 25.29 10.82 5.57
CA SER A 114 25.56 10.19 4.28
C SER A 114 24.27 10.01 3.52
N SER A 115 24.04 10.88 2.52
CA SER A 115 22.93 10.73 1.58
C SER A 115 22.99 9.44 0.78
N SER A 116 24.12 8.74 0.80
CA SER A 116 24.36 7.46 0.14
C SER A 116 23.98 6.24 0.97
N GLN A 117 23.77 6.38 2.28
CA GLN A 117 23.38 5.25 3.13
C GLN A 117 21.87 5.26 3.35
N THR A 118 21.17 4.61 2.43
CA THR A 118 19.75 4.34 2.55
C THR A 118 19.56 2.96 3.17
N MET A 119 18.76 2.89 4.21
CA MET A 119 18.30 1.64 4.81
C MET A 119 16.85 1.42 4.45
N TYR A 120 16.48 0.19 4.21
CA TYR A 120 15.11 -0.21 3.91
C TYR A 120 14.51 -0.99 5.07
N GLY A 121 13.19 -0.92 5.21
CA GLY A 121 12.53 -1.60 6.30
C GLY A 121 11.02 -1.63 6.18
N PHE A 122 10.41 -2.16 7.23
CA PHE A 122 8.96 -2.20 7.36
C PHE A 122 8.52 -1.42 8.60
N PHE A 123 7.52 -0.57 8.42
CA PHE A 123 6.82 0.07 9.54
C PHE A 123 5.98 -0.97 10.25
N ILE A 124 6.15 -1.06 11.57
CA ILE A 124 5.42 -1.98 12.43
C ILE A 124 4.91 -1.25 13.68
N ASP A 125 3.96 -1.85 14.36
CA ASP A 125 3.54 -1.39 15.69
C ASP A 125 4.66 -1.71 16.71
N PRO A 126 5.05 -0.78 17.60
CA PRO A 126 6.06 -1.02 18.62
C PRO A 126 5.76 -2.25 19.51
N SER A 127 4.50 -2.57 19.73
CA SER A 127 4.10 -3.75 20.49
C SER A 127 4.45 -5.07 19.79
N GLU A 128 4.66 -5.04 18.48
CA GLU A 128 4.97 -6.21 17.65
C GLU A 128 6.47 -6.42 17.44
N VAL A 129 7.34 -5.49 17.85
CA VAL A 129 8.81 -5.58 17.67
C VAL A 129 9.37 -6.92 18.16
N HIS A 130 8.86 -7.42 19.29
CA HIS A 130 9.29 -8.69 19.87
C HIS A 130 9.00 -9.93 19.01
N LEU A 131 8.16 -9.81 17.98
CA LEU A 131 7.82 -10.89 17.03
C LEU A 131 8.83 -10.99 15.88
N PHE A 132 9.76 -10.04 15.79
CA PHE A 132 10.74 -9.94 14.71
C PHE A 132 12.15 -10.10 15.28
N THR A 133 13.06 -10.62 14.44
CA THR A 133 14.47 -10.78 14.76
C THR A 133 15.34 -9.66 14.19
N GLN A 134 14.75 -8.81 13.38
CA GLN A 134 15.41 -7.70 12.70
C GLN A 134 15.64 -6.53 13.66
N ASP A 135 16.68 -5.76 13.37
CA ASP A 135 17.00 -4.57 14.16
C ASP A 135 15.99 -3.44 13.90
N VAL A 136 15.63 -2.73 14.97
CA VAL A 136 14.90 -1.47 14.85
C VAL A 136 15.86 -0.42 14.33
N ILE A 137 15.59 0.09 13.14
CA ILE A 137 16.42 1.12 12.49
C ILE A 137 15.91 2.54 12.70
N TRP A 138 14.64 2.69 13.06
CA TRP A 138 14.06 3.98 13.38
C TRP A 138 12.93 3.88 14.39
N GLU A 139 12.89 4.84 15.30
CA GLU A 139 11.79 5.06 16.24
C GLU A 139 11.37 6.53 16.21
N LYS A 140 10.06 6.77 16.26
CA LYS A 140 9.49 8.11 16.30
C LYS A 140 9.89 8.83 17.58
N LYS A 141 10.35 10.05 17.41
CA LYS A 141 10.71 10.93 18.54
C LYS A 141 9.55 11.87 18.83
N ASP A 142 8.98 11.83 20.03
CA ASP A 142 7.83 12.64 20.44
C ASP A 142 8.02 14.15 20.29
N THR A 143 9.27 14.62 20.39
CA THR A 143 9.60 16.04 20.33
C THR A 143 10.08 16.52 18.96
N ALA A 144 10.23 15.61 18.00
CA ALA A 144 10.69 15.95 16.67
C ALA A 144 9.57 16.56 15.82
N VAL A 145 9.92 17.56 15.05
CA VAL A 145 9.04 18.16 14.05
C VAL A 145 9.49 17.67 12.68
N TYR A 146 8.55 17.17 11.91
CA TYR A 146 8.81 16.66 10.58
C TYR A 146 8.12 17.52 9.52
N ARG A 147 8.78 17.66 8.37
CA ARG A 147 8.19 18.29 7.18
C ARG A 147 8.10 17.30 6.05
N ARG A 148 6.95 17.29 5.39
CA ARG A 148 6.63 16.38 4.29
C ARG A 148 7.22 16.86 2.98
N PHE A 149 7.65 15.90 2.14
CA PHE A 149 7.98 16.11 0.73
C PHE A 149 7.78 14.82 -0.08
N LEU A 150 7.82 14.92 -1.41
CA LEU A 150 7.82 13.77 -2.30
C LEU A 150 9.27 13.36 -2.57
N LEU A 151 9.67 12.20 -2.04
CA LEU A 151 10.97 11.62 -2.34
C LEU A 151 10.88 10.82 -3.64
N LYS A 152 11.84 11.04 -4.52
CA LYS A 152 12.05 10.33 -5.78
C LYS A 152 13.40 9.66 -5.72
N SER A 153 13.46 8.36 -6.02
CA SER A 153 14.69 7.56 -6.02
C SER A 153 14.72 6.67 -7.27
N GLU A 154 15.84 6.63 -7.98
CA GLU A 154 15.99 5.73 -9.11
C GLU A 154 16.09 4.28 -8.60
N MET A 155 15.26 3.38 -9.15
CA MET A 155 15.24 1.98 -8.76
C MET A 155 16.63 1.34 -8.97
N ASN A 156 17.11 0.58 -8.00
CA ASN A 156 18.44 -0.02 -7.93
C ASN A 156 19.63 0.97 -7.85
N HIS A 157 19.36 2.27 -7.76
CA HIS A 157 20.33 3.34 -7.62
C HIS A 157 19.89 4.30 -6.52
N ALA A 158 19.80 3.78 -5.28
CA ALA A 158 19.29 4.55 -4.13
C ALA A 158 20.06 5.85 -3.86
N GLU A 159 21.32 5.94 -4.33
CA GLU A 159 22.12 7.16 -4.28
C GLU A 159 21.63 8.26 -5.24
N ARG A 160 20.89 7.87 -6.28
CA ARG A 160 20.27 8.81 -7.23
C ARG A 160 18.87 9.16 -6.78
N ASN A 161 18.79 10.07 -5.83
CA ASN A 161 17.55 10.54 -5.25
C ASN A 161 17.57 12.07 -5.09
N ASN A 162 16.42 12.67 -4.77
CA ASN A 162 16.29 14.11 -4.61
C ASN A 162 16.50 14.63 -3.18
N ILE A 163 17.02 13.82 -2.25
CA ILE A 163 17.18 14.23 -0.84
C ILE A 163 18.14 15.42 -0.71
N LEU A 164 19.25 15.42 -1.45
CA LEU A 164 20.21 16.53 -1.39
C LEU A 164 19.58 17.83 -1.86
N GLU A 165 18.90 17.82 -2.99
CA GLU A 165 18.18 18.98 -3.53
C GLU A 165 17.17 19.52 -2.50
N ILE A 166 16.39 18.65 -1.87
CA ILE A 166 15.42 19.01 -0.85
C ILE A 166 16.11 19.66 0.36
N ARG A 167 17.25 19.11 0.81
CA ARG A 167 18.03 19.68 1.91
C ARG A 167 18.58 21.05 1.58
N GLU A 168 19.09 21.28 0.37
CA GLU A 168 19.58 22.57 -0.10
C GLU A 168 18.46 23.61 -0.10
N ARG A 169 17.31 23.29 -0.66
CA ARG A 169 16.11 24.17 -0.67
C ARG A 169 15.61 24.51 0.74
N MET A 170 15.69 23.55 1.68
CA MET A 170 15.37 23.81 3.09
C MET A 170 16.42 24.68 3.77
N TYR A 171 17.70 24.48 3.46
CA TYR A 171 18.78 25.30 3.98
C TYR A 171 18.67 26.76 3.53
N GLU A 172 18.29 27.00 2.28
CA GLU A 172 18.02 28.37 1.76
C GLU A 172 16.89 29.08 2.54
N LYS A 173 15.94 28.30 3.09
CA LYS A 173 14.88 28.81 4.00
C LYS A 173 15.36 28.97 5.46
N GLY A 174 16.63 28.74 5.75
CA GLY A 174 17.23 28.84 7.09
C GLY A 174 16.94 27.62 7.97
N TRP A 175 16.55 26.50 7.41
CA TRP A 175 16.18 25.30 8.16
C TRP A 175 17.30 24.26 8.16
N LYS A 176 17.62 23.74 9.35
CA LYS A 176 18.52 22.59 9.51
C LYS A 176 17.72 21.30 9.50
N THR A 177 18.19 20.31 8.78
CA THR A 177 17.49 19.04 8.59
C THR A 177 18.20 17.87 9.24
N GLY A 178 17.45 16.90 9.68
CA GLY A 178 17.88 15.64 10.28
C GLY A 178 17.72 14.44 9.36
N GLU A 179 17.25 13.33 9.95
CA GLU A 179 16.95 12.10 9.22
C GLU A 179 15.75 12.25 8.27
N VAL A 180 15.73 11.43 7.25
CA VAL A 180 14.61 11.30 6.31
C VAL A 180 13.98 9.94 6.46
N ILE A 181 12.66 9.90 6.59
CA ILE A 181 11.86 8.69 6.63
C ILE A 181 10.90 8.74 5.45
N GLY A 182 10.80 7.66 4.69
CA GLY A 182 9.93 7.60 3.51
C GLY A 182 9.06 6.35 3.53
N GLN A 183 7.77 6.52 3.33
CA GLN A 183 6.82 5.46 3.08
C GLN A 183 6.70 5.23 1.58
N TYR A 184 6.89 4.00 1.13
CA TYR A 184 6.76 3.65 -0.27
C TYR A 184 5.33 3.89 -0.79
N LEU A 185 5.25 4.55 -1.93
CA LEU A 185 3.98 4.79 -2.63
C LEU A 185 3.84 3.89 -3.84
N LEU A 186 4.74 4.05 -4.80
CA LEU A 186 4.72 3.29 -6.05
C LEU A 186 6.06 3.40 -6.79
N THR A 187 6.23 2.54 -7.78
CA THR A 187 7.24 2.68 -8.83
C THR A 187 6.55 3.05 -10.13
N ASN A 188 7.10 4.02 -10.84
CA ASN A 188 6.68 4.38 -12.19
C ASN A 188 7.88 4.34 -13.14
N THR A 189 7.62 4.15 -14.42
CA THR A 189 8.63 4.20 -15.48
C THR A 189 8.31 5.41 -16.35
N ASP A 190 9.28 6.28 -16.52
CA ASP A 190 9.14 7.45 -17.37
C ASP A 190 9.29 7.12 -18.86
N GLU A 191 9.15 8.12 -19.72
CA GLU A 191 9.30 8.00 -21.18
C GLU A 191 10.74 7.65 -21.63
N ASN A 192 11.75 7.84 -20.76
CA ASN A 192 13.13 7.45 -20.97
C ASN A 192 13.44 6.03 -20.46
N ASN A 193 12.42 5.28 -20.04
CA ASN A 193 12.52 3.96 -19.44
C ASN A 193 13.28 3.92 -18.10
N ILE A 194 13.37 5.06 -17.40
CA ILE A 194 13.94 5.16 -16.06
C ILE A 194 12.85 4.80 -15.06
N ARG A 195 13.14 3.80 -14.23
CA ARG A 195 12.24 3.39 -13.15
C ARG A 195 12.52 4.20 -11.90
N THR A 196 11.51 4.94 -11.46
CA THR A 196 11.59 5.81 -10.28
C THR A 196 10.62 5.31 -9.21
N GLU A 197 11.14 5.11 -8.03
CA GLU A 197 10.38 4.84 -6.81
C GLU A 197 9.98 6.16 -6.16
N TYR A 198 8.73 6.23 -5.74
CA TYR A 198 8.17 7.39 -5.09
C TYR A 198 7.82 7.07 -3.65
N TYR A 199 8.18 7.97 -2.74
CA TYR A 199 7.90 7.85 -1.32
C TYR A 199 7.21 9.10 -0.80
N HIS A 200 6.19 8.93 0.04
CA HIS A 200 5.73 9.97 0.93
C HIS A 200 6.78 10.09 2.03
N ALA A 201 7.52 11.16 2.05
CA ALA A 201 8.69 11.30 2.91
C ALA A 201 8.55 12.45 3.89
N TRP A 202 9.19 12.27 5.04
CA TRP A 202 9.29 13.24 6.12
C TRP A 202 10.75 13.48 6.45
N ILE A 203 11.13 14.74 6.60
CA ILE A 203 12.46 15.14 7.01
C ILE A 203 12.39 15.80 8.39
N GLU A 204 13.21 15.30 9.32
CA GLU A 204 13.32 15.86 10.67
C GLU A 204 13.87 17.27 10.63
N MET A 205 13.28 18.18 11.39
CA MET A 205 13.75 19.55 11.58
C MET A 205 14.65 19.62 12.82
N LYS A 206 15.90 20.05 12.66
CA LYS A 206 16.83 20.27 13.77
C LYS A 206 16.69 21.71 14.29
N LYS A 207 16.83 21.87 15.59
CA LYS A 207 16.88 23.19 16.24
C LYS A 207 18.19 23.92 15.97
#